data_07dcfadfc0e5ac798fccb8cd15d1de60
#
_entry.id   07dcfadfc0e5ac798fccb8cd15d1de60
#
_cell.length_a   1.000
_cell.length_b   1.000
_cell.length_c   1.000
_cell.angle_alpha   90.00
_cell.angle_beta   90.00
_cell.angle_gamma   90.00
#
_symmetry.space_group_name_H-M   'P 1'
#
loop_
_entity.id
_entity.type
_entity.pdbx_description
1 polymer ?
#
loop_
_entity_poly.entity_id
_entity_poly.type
_entity_poly.pdbx_seq_one_letter_code
_entity_poly.pdbx_strand_id
1 'polypeptide(L)'
;MTVERRRFVRPEALNLLDYLVIDEQGRQGEYAMARTLNVSMGGILMETHIPLSVGQNVMITLGLRENLVDVMGRVVYTTSAGGMYQNGIEFFHVSEEDRRLLEQYTEAFFKHYRSSQAGFDQI
;
A
#
# COMPACT_ATOMS: atom_id res chain seq x y z
N MET A 1 -12.87 -8.66 13.12
CA MET A 1 -13.28 -7.29 12.94
C MET A 1 -12.22 -6.51 12.23
N THR A 2 -12.56 -6.04 11.05
CA THR A 2 -11.59 -5.33 10.24
C THR A 2 -11.20 -3.97 10.83
N VAL A 3 -12.13 -3.35 11.55
CA VAL A 3 -11.90 -2.00 12.09
C VAL A 3 -10.72 -1.98 13.05
N GLU A 4 -10.58 -3.03 13.84
CA GLU A 4 -9.51 -3.07 14.83
C GLU A 4 -8.14 -3.21 14.20
N ARG A 5 -8.06 -3.83 13.02
CA ARG A 5 -6.77 -4.01 12.35
C ARG A 5 -6.19 -2.70 11.89
N ARG A 6 -7.06 -1.73 11.59
CA ARG A 6 -6.60 -0.43 11.10
C ARG A 6 -5.88 0.37 12.16
N ARG A 7 -5.98 -0.04 13.43
CA ARG A 7 -5.31 0.69 14.50
C ARG A 7 -3.80 0.60 14.42
N PHE A 8 -3.29 -0.39 13.69
CA PHE A 8 -1.85 -0.57 13.61
C PHE A 8 -1.22 0.37 12.59
N VAL A 9 -2.02 0.99 11.72
CA VAL A 9 -1.50 1.95 10.75
C VAL A 9 -1.45 3.31 11.41
N ARG A 10 -0.29 3.96 11.31
CA ARG A 10 -0.10 5.29 11.89
C ARG A 10 -0.15 6.32 10.77
N PRO A 11 -1.15 7.20 10.80
CA PRO A 11 -1.27 8.20 9.73
C PRO A 11 -0.06 9.09 9.55
N GLU A 12 0.69 9.33 10.63
CA GLU A 12 1.86 10.18 10.54
C GLU A 12 3.06 9.47 9.92
N ALA A 13 3.01 8.16 9.80
CA ALA A 13 4.10 7.37 9.19
C ALA A 13 3.70 7.00 7.77
N LEU A 14 3.94 7.93 6.85
CA LEU A 14 3.45 7.82 5.48
C LEU A 14 3.93 6.57 4.75
N ASN A 15 5.12 6.09 5.08
CA ASN A 15 5.63 4.93 4.35
C ASN A 15 5.21 3.60 4.96
N LEU A 16 4.40 3.62 6.02
CA LEU A 16 3.87 2.39 6.59
C LEU A 16 2.42 2.21 6.16
N LEU A 17 2.07 0.98 5.91
CA LEU A 17 0.70 0.62 5.55
C LEU A 17 0.39 -0.73 6.15
N ASP A 18 -0.87 -1.10 6.15
CA ASP A 18 -1.20 -2.49 6.40
C ASP A 18 -1.96 -3.05 5.20
N TYR A 19 -2.00 -4.36 5.10
CA TYR A 19 -2.75 -5.00 4.04
C TYR A 19 -3.43 -6.24 4.57
N LEU A 20 -4.53 -6.59 3.92
CA LEU A 20 -5.33 -7.74 4.24
C LEU A 20 -5.58 -8.50 2.95
N VAL A 21 -5.16 -9.75 2.90
CA VAL A 21 -5.40 -10.59 1.73
C VAL A 21 -6.86 -11.00 1.72
N ILE A 22 -7.50 -10.86 0.56
CA ILE A 22 -8.92 -11.21 0.39
C ILE A 22 -8.98 -12.36 -0.61
N ASP A 23 -9.61 -13.48 -0.22
CA ASP A 23 -9.70 -14.61 -1.13
C ASP A 23 -10.82 -14.40 -2.15
N GLU A 24 -11.00 -15.39 -3.02
CA GLU A 24 -11.95 -15.28 -4.12
C GLU A 24 -13.39 -15.18 -3.64
N GLN A 25 -13.66 -15.68 -2.43
CA GLN A 25 -15.00 -15.61 -1.86
C GLN A 25 -15.18 -14.37 -0.99
N GLY A 26 -14.19 -13.48 -0.98
CA GLY A 26 -14.28 -12.28 -0.19
C GLY A 26 -13.91 -12.47 1.26
N ARG A 27 -13.37 -13.65 1.63
CA ARG A 27 -13.01 -13.90 3.02
C ARG A 27 -11.62 -13.34 3.31
N GLN A 28 -11.44 -12.92 4.54
CA GLN A 28 -10.19 -12.31 4.98
C GLN A 28 -9.16 -13.41 5.27
N GLY A 29 -7.97 -13.18 4.76
CA GLY A 29 -6.86 -14.08 5.01
C GLY A 29 -5.76 -13.39 5.80
N GLU A 30 -4.54 -13.47 5.28
CA GLU A 30 -3.36 -12.92 5.94
C GLU A 30 -3.48 -11.41 6.13
N TYR A 31 -3.05 -10.94 7.31
CA TYR A 31 -3.01 -9.51 7.62
C TYR A 31 -1.61 -9.18 8.10
N ALA A 32 -1.02 -8.11 7.58
CA ALA A 32 0.32 -7.73 7.97
C ALA A 32 0.59 -6.27 7.66
N MET A 33 1.69 -5.78 8.19
CA MET A 33 2.20 -4.45 7.89
C MET A 33 3.15 -4.54 6.71
N ALA A 34 3.28 -3.44 5.98
CA ALA A 34 4.18 -3.35 4.86
C ALA A 34 4.71 -1.93 4.75
N ARG A 35 5.59 -1.71 3.79
CA ARG A 35 6.18 -0.40 3.57
C ARG A 35 5.96 0.01 2.13
N THR A 36 5.53 1.25 1.93
CA THR A 36 5.39 1.82 0.61
C THR A 36 6.77 2.17 0.08
N LEU A 37 7.10 1.62 -1.08
CA LEU A 37 8.34 1.97 -1.78
C LEU A 37 8.07 3.00 -2.86
N ASN A 38 6.91 2.95 -3.49
CA ASN A 38 6.51 3.90 -4.51
C ASN A 38 5.00 3.83 -4.67
N VAL A 39 4.40 4.90 -5.13
CA VAL A 39 2.95 4.97 -5.25
C VAL A 39 2.56 5.91 -6.37
N SER A 40 1.47 5.58 -7.04
CA SER A 40 0.86 6.43 -8.06
C SER A 40 -0.65 6.30 -7.91
N MET A 41 -1.37 7.01 -8.75
CA MET A 41 -2.83 6.91 -8.72
C MET A 41 -3.33 5.55 -9.17
N GLY A 42 -2.51 4.81 -9.93
CA GLY A 42 -2.93 3.51 -10.44
C GLY A 42 -2.45 2.33 -9.62
N GLY A 43 -1.50 2.52 -8.72
CA GLY A 43 -0.98 1.37 -7.99
C GLY A 43 0.10 1.74 -7.00
N ILE A 44 0.63 0.72 -6.35
CA ILE A 44 1.63 0.90 -5.31
C ILE A 44 2.65 -0.22 -5.40
N LEU A 45 3.89 0.12 -5.10
CA LEU A 45 4.95 -0.86 -4.91
C LEU A 45 5.18 -0.96 -3.41
N MET A 46 4.92 -2.13 -2.84
CA MET A 46 5.07 -2.29 -1.40
C MET A 46 6.00 -3.44 -1.06
N GLU A 47 6.72 -3.26 0.02
CA GLU A 47 7.67 -4.24 0.51
C GLU A 47 7.05 -5.02 1.66
N THR A 48 7.12 -6.34 1.58
CA THR A 48 6.52 -7.22 2.58
C THR A 48 7.54 -8.22 3.09
N HIS A 49 7.28 -8.77 4.27
CA HIS A 49 8.13 -9.81 4.85
C HIS A 49 7.84 -11.18 4.25
N ILE A 50 6.63 -11.40 3.77
CA ILE A 50 6.23 -12.67 3.20
C ILE A 50 5.83 -12.44 1.74
N PRO A 51 5.99 -13.45 0.90
CA PRO A 51 5.63 -13.29 -0.51
C PRO A 51 4.12 -13.28 -0.67
N LEU A 52 3.66 -12.47 -1.61
CA LEU A 52 2.27 -12.50 -2.06
C LEU A 52 2.24 -13.21 -3.40
N SER A 53 1.07 -13.69 -3.77
CA SER A 53 0.91 -14.39 -5.04
C SER A 53 0.29 -13.48 -6.07
N VAL A 54 0.81 -13.53 -7.29
CA VAL A 54 0.25 -12.77 -8.40
C VAL A 54 -1.22 -13.18 -8.57
N GLY A 55 -2.07 -12.17 -8.70
CA GLY A 55 -3.50 -12.39 -8.83
C GLY A 55 -4.28 -12.29 -7.54
N GLN A 56 -3.59 -12.28 -6.40
CA GLN A 56 -4.28 -12.11 -5.12
C GLN A 56 -4.86 -10.70 -5.00
N ASN A 57 -6.03 -10.61 -4.39
CA ASN A 57 -6.63 -9.33 -4.04
C ASN A 57 -6.19 -8.96 -2.63
N VAL A 58 -5.92 -7.68 -2.44
CA VAL A 58 -5.50 -7.19 -1.13
C VAL A 58 -6.24 -5.88 -0.87
N MET A 59 -6.63 -5.68 0.37
CA MET A 59 -7.12 -4.38 0.81
C MET A 59 -5.99 -3.70 1.53
N ILE A 60 -5.60 -2.54 1.03
CA ILE A 60 -4.48 -1.77 1.55
C ILE A 60 -5.01 -0.59 2.31
N THR A 61 -4.51 -0.38 3.51
CA THR A 61 -4.87 0.77 4.32
C THR A 61 -3.67 1.67 4.45
N LEU A 62 -3.81 2.88 3.96
CA LEU A 62 -2.76 3.89 3.97
C LEU A 62 -3.11 4.95 5.00
N GLY A 63 -2.10 5.43 5.72
CA GLY A 63 -2.31 6.49 6.69
C GLY A 63 -1.92 7.84 6.10
N LEU A 64 -2.78 8.83 6.26
CA LEU A 64 -2.54 10.19 5.79
C LEU A 64 -3.02 11.15 6.87
N ARG A 65 -2.06 11.73 7.61
CA ARG A 65 -2.38 12.64 8.71
C ARG A 65 -3.30 11.94 9.70
N GLU A 66 -4.53 12.40 9.81
CA GLU A 66 -5.49 11.80 10.74
C GLU A 66 -6.44 10.84 10.04
N ASN A 67 -6.24 10.61 8.75
CA ASN A 67 -7.15 9.81 7.95
C ASN A 67 -6.51 8.49 7.56
N LEU A 68 -7.37 7.48 7.42
CA LEU A 68 -6.97 6.20 6.85
C LEU A 68 -7.71 6.03 5.53
N VAL A 69 -6.99 5.55 4.52
CA VAL A 69 -7.53 5.36 3.18
C VAL A 69 -7.47 3.88 2.87
N ASP A 70 -8.60 3.28 2.57
CA ASP A 70 -8.67 1.88 2.16
C ASP A 70 -8.77 1.81 0.66
N VAL A 71 -7.90 1.02 0.03
CA VAL A 71 -7.91 0.85 -1.41
C VAL A 71 -7.77 -0.62 -1.73
N MET A 72 -8.60 -1.12 -2.63
CA MET A 72 -8.48 -2.49 -3.10
C MET A 72 -7.45 -2.56 -4.22
N GLY A 73 -6.68 -3.64 -4.22
CA GLY A 73 -5.68 -3.84 -5.26
C GLY A 73 -5.50 -5.31 -5.57
N ARG A 74 -4.82 -5.54 -6.68
CA ARG A 74 -4.48 -6.89 -7.13
C ARG A 74 -2.98 -6.97 -7.34
N VAL A 75 -2.37 -8.03 -6.86
CA VAL A 75 -0.95 -8.26 -7.02
C VAL A 75 -0.66 -8.58 -8.48
N VAL A 76 0.17 -7.76 -9.14
CA VAL A 76 0.51 -7.98 -10.54
C VAL A 76 1.91 -8.53 -10.72
N TYR A 77 2.80 -8.34 -9.76
CA TYR A 77 4.07 -9.04 -9.76
C TYR A 77 4.65 -9.06 -8.35
N THR A 78 5.59 -9.99 -8.14
CA THR A 78 6.30 -10.13 -6.87
C THR A 78 7.73 -10.53 -7.19
N THR A 79 8.68 -9.86 -6.56
CA THR A 79 10.09 -10.22 -6.67
C THR A 79 10.70 -10.25 -5.28
N SER A 80 11.76 -11.05 -5.10
CA SER A 80 12.47 -11.04 -3.82
C SER A 80 13.65 -10.10 -3.92
N ALA A 81 13.96 -9.44 -2.81
CA ALA A 81 15.03 -8.46 -2.76
C ALA A 81 15.54 -8.38 -1.34
N GLY A 82 16.74 -8.89 -1.09
CA GLY A 82 17.40 -8.73 0.20
C GLY A 82 16.65 -9.34 1.37
N GLY A 83 16.04 -10.51 1.17
CA GLY A 83 15.29 -11.15 2.25
C GLY A 83 13.87 -10.65 2.42
N MET A 84 13.48 -9.67 1.65
CA MET A 84 12.13 -9.12 1.64
C MET A 84 11.54 -9.35 0.27
N TYR A 85 10.28 -8.94 0.10
CA TYR A 85 9.58 -9.10 -1.17
C TYR A 85 9.04 -7.75 -1.60
N GLN A 86 9.15 -7.47 -2.90
CA GLN A 86 8.61 -6.26 -3.49
C GLN A 86 7.44 -6.66 -4.36
N ASN A 87 6.30 -6.04 -4.12
CA ASN A 87 5.05 -6.43 -4.77
C ASN A 87 4.44 -5.24 -5.47
N GLY A 88 4.20 -5.40 -6.76
CA GLY A 88 3.49 -4.38 -7.52
C GLY A 88 2.00 -4.66 -7.44
N ILE A 89 1.25 -3.66 -7.02
CA ILE A 89 -0.18 -3.77 -6.79
C ILE A 89 -0.89 -2.77 -7.68
N GLU A 90 -1.87 -3.23 -8.42
CA GLU A 90 -2.72 -2.38 -9.24
C GLU A 90 -4.02 -2.13 -8.50
N PHE A 91 -4.39 -0.86 -8.34
CA PHE A 91 -5.63 -0.51 -7.65
C PHE A 91 -6.83 -0.73 -8.55
N PHE A 92 -7.96 -1.07 -7.94
CA PHE A 92 -9.21 -1.18 -8.67
C PHE A 92 -10.37 -0.77 -7.76
N HIS A 93 -11.48 -0.36 -8.38
CA HIS A 93 -12.71 0.04 -7.66
C HIS A 93 -12.45 1.14 -6.64
N VAL A 94 -11.70 2.16 -7.06
CA VAL A 94 -11.40 3.29 -6.19
C VAL A 94 -12.56 4.27 -6.27
N SER A 95 -13.19 4.56 -5.14
CA SER A 95 -14.29 5.51 -5.09
C SER A 95 -13.77 6.93 -5.31
N GLU A 96 -14.70 7.84 -5.59
CA GLU A 96 -14.33 9.23 -5.79
C GLU A 96 -13.67 9.82 -4.54
N GLU A 97 -14.22 9.49 -3.39
CA GLU A 97 -13.69 9.99 -2.14
C GLU A 97 -12.30 9.42 -1.87
N ASP A 98 -12.14 8.12 -2.09
CA ASP A 98 -10.85 7.47 -1.86
C ASP A 98 -9.82 7.96 -2.86
N ARG A 99 -10.25 8.26 -4.08
CA ARG A 99 -9.34 8.80 -5.10
C ARG A 99 -8.76 10.13 -4.65
N ARG A 100 -9.59 10.97 -4.06
CA ARG A 100 -9.12 12.27 -3.57
C ARG A 100 -8.10 12.11 -2.46
N LEU A 101 -8.38 11.19 -1.53
CA LEU A 101 -7.45 10.93 -0.44
C LEU A 101 -6.18 10.28 -0.95
N LEU A 102 -6.30 9.39 -1.93
CA LEU A 102 -5.13 8.75 -2.53
C LEU A 102 -4.24 9.77 -3.23
N GLU A 103 -4.85 10.75 -3.87
CA GLU A 103 -4.10 11.83 -4.50
C GLU A 103 -3.29 12.59 -3.47
N GLN A 104 -3.92 12.92 -2.34
CA GLN A 104 -3.22 13.62 -1.27
C GLN A 104 -2.10 12.76 -0.68
N TYR A 105 -2.35 11.48 -0.53
CA TYR A 105 -1.33 10.57 -0.02
C TYR A 105 -0.14 10.52 -0.97
N THR A 106 -0.42 10.42 -2.26
CA THR A 106 0.63 10.34 -3.28
C THR A 106 1.49 11.59 -3.26
N GLU A 107 0.87 12.75 -3.19
CA GLU A 107 1.61 14.01 -3.11
C GLU A 107 2.46 14.09 -1.86
N ALA A 108 1.89 13.69 -0.73
CA ALA A 108 2.62 13.75 0.53
C ALA A 108 3.79 12.77 0.51
N PHE A 109 3.58 11.59 -0.07
CA PHE A 109 4.64 10.59 -0.13
C PHE A 109 5.82 11.11 -0.95
N PHE A 110 5.56 11.67 -2.12
CA PHE A 110 6.64 12.21 -2.94
C PHE A 110 7.34 13.36 -2.26
N LYS A 111 6.60 14.18 -1.56
CA LYS A 111 7.20 15.33 -0.89
C LYS A 111 8.12 14.88 0.26
N HIS A 112 7.69 13.87 1.02
CA HIS A 112 8.44 13.46 2.21
C HIS A 112 9.54 12.45 1.92
N TYR A 113 9.31 11.56 0.97
CA TYR A 113 10.23 10.45 0.78
C TYR A 113 11.01 10.52 -0.51
N ARG A 114 10.36 10.91 -1.61
CA ARG A 114 11.06 10.99 -2.88
C ARG A 114 11.96 12.21 -2.95
N SER A 115 11.53 13.32 -2.39
CA SER A 115 12.37 14.53 -2.39
C SER A 115 13.65 14.32 -1.62
N SER A 116 13.59 13.61 -0.50
CA SER A 116 14.77 13.38 0.31
C SER A 116 15.72 12.40 -0.33
N GLN A 117 15.29 11.70 -1.38
CA GLN A 117 16.11 10.74 -2.12
C GLN A 117 16.37 11.20 -3.55
N ALA A 118 16.28 12.49 -3.78
CA ALA A 118 16.39 13.02 -5.14
C ALA A 118 17.69 12.61 -5.81
N GLY A 119 18.78 12.52 -5.05
CA GLY A 119 20.05 12.10 -5.62
C GLY A 119 20.03 10.70 -6.17
N PHE A 120 19.24 9.82 -5.60
CA PHE A 120 19.11 8.47 -6.12
C PHE A 120 18.14 8.41 -7.27
N ASP A 121 17.07 9.19 -7.19
CA ASP A 121 15.99 9.09 -8.15
C ASP A 121 16.39 9.58 -9.51
N GLN A 122 17.45 10.35 -9.59
CA GLN A 122 17.88 10.89 -10.87
C GLN A 122 18.89 10.01 -11.58
N ILE A 123 19.24 8.92 -10.99
CA ILE A 123 20.21 8.01 -11.55
C ILE A 123 19.58 7.03 -12.57
#